data_a50e3901bc89aa31e3a0732666a0e717
#
_entry.id   a50e3901bc89aa31e3a0732666a0e717
#
_cell.length_a   1.000
_cell.length_b   1.000
_cell.length_c   1.000
_cell.angle_alpha   90.00
_cell.angle_beta   90.00
_cell.angle_gamma   90.00
#
_symmetry.space_group_name_H-M   'P 1'
#
loop_
_entity.id
_entity.type
_entity.pdbx_description
1 polymer ?
#
loop_
_entity_poly.entity_id
_entity_poly.type
_entity_poly.pdbx_seq_one_letter_code
_entity_poly.pdbx_strand_id
1 'polypeptide(L)'
;MENVGTEISTVSREEVLPVLATAKIARPRAAALAARPARPRPARRRFPARTLHLVDIENLAGAAIPSPGQVSEVQGRYVTSPGFGADDLVVMAASHLGLLNVALGWPHARYRVRSGPDGADLELLDVLWHEDVAARFTHVVIGSGDGVFGQAAANLSERGVRVTVVSRRDSLATSLARVAMDVVYLDTSQAAAA
;
A
#
# COMPACT_ATOMS: atom_id res chain seq x y z
N MET A 1 2.18 -25.33 67.50
CA MET A 1 3.48 -25.22 66.85
C MET A 1 3.29 -24.18 65.79
N GLU A 2 3.53 -23.16 66.23
CA GLU A 2 4.23 -21.90 66.28
C GLU A 2 3.95 -21.05 65.02
N ASN A 3 3.24 -20.05 65.34
CA ASN A 3 2.81 -18.95 64.51
C ASN A 3 3.93 -17.88 64.55
N VAL A 4 4.53 -17.53 63.45
CA VAL A 4 5.48 -16.42 63.38
C VAL A 4 4.82 -15.32 62.55
N GLY A 5 4.30 -14.35 63.30
CA GLY A 5 3.82 -13.11 62.75
C GLY A 5 4.97 -12.25 62.23
N THR A 6 4.79 -11.68 61.08
CA THR A 6 5.66 -10.61 60.57
C THR A 6 4.94 -9.28 60.73
N GLU A 7 5.46 -8.49 61.65
CA GLU A 7 5.02 -7.11 61.89
C GLU A 7 5.35 -6.21 60.70
N ILE A 8 4.35 -5.51 60.23
CA ILE A 8 4.52 -4.42 59.26
C ILE A 8 4.67 -3.13 60.07
N SER A 9 5.91 -2.59 60.09
CA SER A 9 6.21 -1.30 60.69
C SER A 9 5.70 -0.16 59.78
N THR A 10 4.71 0.55 60.28
CA THR A 10 4.24 1.82 59.73
C THR A 10 5.23 2.94 60.06
N VAL A 11 5.86 3.50 59.04
CA VAL A 11 6.67 4.71 59.17
C VAL A 11 5.81 5.92 58.88
N SER A 12 5.68 6.76 59.90
CA SER A 12 4.91 8.00 59.90
C SER A 12 5.48 9.04 58.93
N ARG A 13 4.55 9.69 58.31
CA ARG A 13 4.74 10.80 57.39
C ARG A 13 4.66 12.09 58.20
N GLU A 14 5.79 12.69 58.51
CA GLU A 14 5.83 14.11 58.90
C GLU A 14 7.23 14.70 58.74
N GLU A 15 7.19 15.94 58.23
CA GLU A 15 8.25 16.94 58.20
C GLU A 15 9.44 16.73 57.26
N VAL A 16 9.45 17.51 56.15
CA VAL A 16 10.41 18.62 56.00
C VAL A 16 9.99 19.48 54.78
N LEU A 17 9.54 20.69 55.02
CA LEU A 17 9.59 21.77 54.05
C LEU A 17 10.82 22.61 54.29
N PRO A 18 11.64 22.88 53.29
CA PRO A 18 12.44 24.10 53.27
C PRO A 18 12.05 24.99 52.09
N VAL A 19 11.60 26.14 52.44
CA VAL A 19 11.85 27.48 51.87
C VAL A 19 12.47 27.46 50.48
N LEU A 20 11.63 27.66 49.47
CA LEU A 20 12.07 28.05 48.13
C LEU A 20 12.30 29.57 48.10
N ALA A 21 13.54 29.97 48.10
CA ALA A 21 13.97 31.32 47.77
C ALA A 21 13.64 31.60 46.29
N THR A 22 12.81 32.61 46.03
CA THR A 22 12.47 33.13 44.70
C THR A 22 13.68 33.80 44.06
N ALA A 23 14.47 33.02 43.32
CA ALA A 23 15.43 33.59 42.40
C ALA A 23 14.69 34.07 41.13
N LYS A 24 14.59 35.39 40.96
CA LYS A 24 14.17 36.02 39.70
C LYS A 24 15.18 35.69 38.61
N ILE A 25 14.90 34.67 37.83
CA ILE A 25 15.67 34.36 36.60
C ILE A 25 15.25 35.39 35.54
N ALA A 26 16.14 36.33 35.27
CA ALA A 26 15.97 37.27 34.15
C ALA A 26 15.92 36.47 32.85
N ARG A 27 14.81 36.57 32.13
CA ARG A 27 14.67 35.99 30.78
C ARG A 27 15.69 36.65 29.86
N PRO A 28 16.57 35.91 29.16
CA PRO A 28 17.40 36.49 28.14
C PRO A 28 16.48 36.97 26.99
N ARG A 29 16.69 38.21 26.57
CA ARG A 29 16.06 38.81 25.38
C ARG A 29 16.31 37.85 24.22
N ALA A 30 15.22 37.39 23.57
CA ALA A 30 15.29 36.61 22.35
C ALA A 30 16.08 37.41 21.30
N ALA A 31 17.32 37.03 21.08
CA ALA A 31 18.07 37.46 19.91
C ALA A 31 17.28 36.93 18.71
N ALA A 32 16.87 37.87 17.83
CA ALA A 32 16.20 37.55 16.57
C ALA A 32 17.11 36.59 15.80
N LEU A 33 16.75 35.32 15.81
CA LEU A 33 17.39 34.32 14.96
C LEU A 33 17.04 34.69 13.51
N ALA A 34 17.99 35.35 12.82
CA ALA A 34 17.85 35.68 11.42
C ALA A 34 17.46 34.41 10.69
N ALA A 35 16.27 34.39 10.10
CA ALA A 35 15.77 33.26 9.34
C ALA A 35 16.78 32.96 8.23
N ARG A 36 17.50 31.85 8.34
CA ARG A 36 18.34 31.34 7.25
C ARG A 36 17.46 31.18 6.03
N PRO A 37 17.85 31.77 4.88
CA PRO A 37 17.08 31.58 3.67
C PRO A 37 16.90 30.08 3.44
N ALA A 38 15.66 29.67 3.28
CA ALA A 38 15.33 28.26 2.99
C ALA A 38 16.13 27.86 1.74
N ARG A 39 17.01 26.86 1.89
CA ARG A 39 17.70 26.30 0.73
C ARG A 39 16.63 25.89 -0.28
N PRO A 40 16.74 26.29 -1.55
CA PRO A 40 15.81 25.83 -2.57
C PRO A 40 15.81 24.31 -2.52
N ARG A 41 14.63 23.71 -2.31
CA ARG A 41 14.47 22.26 -2.42
C ARG A 41 14.96 21.89 -3.81
N PRO A 42 15.88 20.90 -3.94
CA PRO A 42 16.31 20.44 -5.25
C PRO A 42 15.04 20.10 -6.04
N ALA A 43 14.94 20.67 -7.26
CA ALA A 43 13.84 20.36 -8.15
C ALA A 43 13.73 18.83 -8.21
N ARG A 44 12.57 18.29 -7.79
CA ARG A 44 12.31 16.85 -7.90
C ARG A 44 12.64 16.49 -9.34
N ARG A 45 13.61 15.62 -9.56
CA ARG A 45 13.84 15.03 -10.88
C ARG A 45 12.48 14.51 -11.32
N ARG A 46 11.91 15.13 -12.34
CA ARG A 46 10.73 14.61 -13.02
C ARG A 46 11.22 13.34 -13.71
N PHE A 47 11.09 12.21 -13.03
CA PHE A 47 11.09 10.94 -13.74
C PHE A 47 9.94 11.01 -14.76
N PRO A 48 10.11 10.44 -15.96
CA PRO A 48 8.99 10.31 -16.87
C PRO A 48 7.83 9.71 -16.09
N ALA A 49 6.61 10.18 -16.37
CA ALA A 49 5.40 9.73 -15.69
C ALA A 49 5.26 8.21 -15.94
N ARG A 50 5.66 7.41 -14.96
CA ARG A 50 5.56 5.95 -15.00
C ARG A 50 4.35 5.54 -14.21
N THR A 51 3.62 4.59 -14.72
CA THR A 51 2.49 3.96 -14.05
C THR A 51 2.97 2.78 -13.23
N LEU A 52 2.39 2.58 -12.07
CA LEU A 52 2.52 1.36 -11.29
C LEU A 52 1.27 0.51 -11.52
N HIS A 53 1.45 -0.71 -11.97
CA HIS A 53 0.41 -1.71 -12.06
C HIS A 53 0.57 -2.71 -10.92
N LEU A 54 -0.46 -2.86 -10.10
CA LEU A 54 -0.56 -3.87 -9.05
C LEU A 54 -1.58 -4.90 -9.51
N VAL A 55 -1.11 -6.09 -9.82
CA VAL A 55 -1.92 -7.13 -10.46
C VAL A 55 -2.13 -8.31 -9.52
N ASP A 56 -3.35 -8.47 -9.10
CA ASP A 56 -3.85 -9.67 -8.44
C ASP A 56 -4.31 -10.65 -9.53
N ILE A 57 -3.39 -11.52 -9.91
CA ILE A 57 -3.62 -12.42 -11.05
C ILE A 57 -4.67 -13.48 -10.74
N GLU A 58 -4.82 -13.88 -9.48
CA GLU A 58 -5.78 -14.88 -9.04
C GLU A 58 -7.21 -14.35 -9.22
N ASN A 59 -7.43 -13.10 -8.86
CA ASN A 59 -8.72 -12.42 -9.07
C ASN A 59 -9.01 -12.21 -10.57
N LEU A 60 -8.04 -11.71 -11.34
CA LEU A 60 -8.24 -11.46 -12.76
C LEU A 60 -8.44 -12.74 -13.60
N ALA A 61 -7.74 -13.82 -13.24
CA ALA A 61 -7.92 -15.12 -13.89
C ALA A 61 -9.15 -15.88 -13.39
N GLY A 62 -9.69 -15.50 -12.22
CA GLY A 62 -10.79 -16.20 -11.56
C GLY A 62 -10.41 -17.60 -11.07
N ALA A 63 -9.15 -17.79 -10.71
CA ALA A 63 -8.61 -19.07 -10.26
C ALA A 63 -7.53 -18.83 -9.19
N ALA A 64 -7.61 -19.57 -8.07
CA ALA A 64 -6.65 -19.47 -6.97
C ALA A 64 -5.21 -19.88 -7.36
N ILE A 65 -5.06 -20.74 -8.35
CA ILE A 65 -3.77 -21.15 -8.93
C ILE A 65 -3.96 -21.19 -10.45
N PRO A 66 -3.86 -20.03 -11.13
CA PRO A 66 -4.04 -19.99 -12.57
C PRO A 66 -2.91 -20.74 -13.29
N SER A 67 -3.25 -21.43 -14.37
CA SER A 67 -2.25 -22.05 -15.23
C SER A 67 -1.46 -20.99 -16.03
N PRO A 68 -0.26 -21.31 -16.53
CA PRO A 68 0.51 -20.38 -17.36
C PRO A 68 -0.29 -19.84 -18.56
N GLY A 69 -1.13 -20.67 -19.18
CA GLY A 69 -2.00 -20.26 -20.28
C GLY A 69 -3.06 -19.22 -19.88
N GLN A 70 -3.71 -19.42 -18.72
CA GLN A 70 -4.66 -18.44 -18.18
C GLN A 70 -3.98 -17.12 -17.85
N VAL A 71 -2.79 -17.18 -17.26
CA VAL A 71 -2.00 -15.97 -16.97
C VAL A 71 -1.62 -15.23 -18.24
N SER A 72 -1.16 -15.94 -19.29
CA SER A 72 -0.83 -15.34 -20.59
C SER A 72 -2.05 -14.73 -21.29
N GLU A 73 -3.21 -15.35 -21.14
CA GLU A 73 -4.46 -14.81 -21.66
C GLU A 73 -4.85 -13.49 -20.96
N VAL A 74 -4.77 -13.46 -19.62
CA VAL A 74 -4.98 -12.23 -18.84
C VAL A 74 -3.97 -11.17 -19.26
N GLN A 75 -2.68 -11.52 -19.35
CA GLN A 75 -1.63 -10.60 -19.80
C GLN A 75 -1.97 -9.98 -21.16
N GLY A 76 -2.28 -10.79 -22.17
CA GLY A 76 -2.57 -10.33 -23.51
C GLY A 76 -3.69 -9.29 -23.55
N ARG A 77 -4.74 -9.48 -22.75
CA ARG A 77 -5.85 -8.52 -22.62
C ARG A 77 -5.46 -7.29 -21.82
N TYR A 78 -4.71 -7.48 -20.74
CA TYR A 78 -4.32 -6.41 -19.83
C TYR A 78 -3.39 -5.40 -20.51
N VAL A 79 -2.38 -5.86 -21.23
CA VAL A 79 -1.39 -4.97 -21.90
C VAL A 79 -1.98 -4.20 -23.08
N THR A 80 -3.12 -4.66 -23.62
CA THR A 80 -3.86 -3.94 -24.67
C THR A 80 -4.88 -2.95 -24.09
N SER A 81 -5.08 -2.96 -22.77
CA SER A 81 -6.02 -2.04 -22.13
C SER A 81 -5.50 -0.60 -22.13
N PRO A 82 -6.39 0.40 -22.18
CA PRO A 82 -5.99 1.80 -22.15
C PRO A 82 -5.13 2.12 -20.92
N GLY A 83 -4.00 2.80 -21.13
CA GLY A 83 -3.12 3.28 -20.08
C GLY A 83 -1.96 2.35 -19.72
N PHE A 84 -1.77 1.23 -20.41
CA PHE A 84 -0.58 0.39 -20.26
C PHE A 84 0.55 0.90 -21.18
N GLY A 85 1.73 1.16 -20.58
CA GLY A 85 2.93 1.65 -21.26
C GLY A 85 4.09 0.66 -21.14
N ALA A 86 5.00 0.69 -22.12
CA ALA A 86 6.16 -0.23 -22.16
C ALA A 86 7.13 -0.03 -20.98
N ASP A 87 7.17 1.18 -20.42
CA ASP A 87 8.07 1.52 -19.30
C ASP A 87 7.39 1.43 -17.93
N ASP A 88 6.16 0.96 -17.88
CA ASP A 88 5.40 0.85 -16.64
C ASP A 88 5.93 -0.29 -15.76
N LEU A 89 5.80 -0.12 -14.47
CA LEU A 89 6.19 -1.12 -13.50
C LEU A 89 5.00 -2.02 -13.18
N VAL A 90 5.13 -3.31 -13.44
CA VAL A 90 4.15 -4.32 -13.03
C VAL A 90 4.64 -5.03 -11.78
N VAL A 91 3.85 -4.98 -10.73
CA VAL A 91 4.01 -5.78 -9.51
C VAL A 91 2.86 -6.77 -9.45
N MET A 92 3.19 -8.02 -9.27
CA MET A 92 2.23 -9.11 -9.26
C MET A 92 2.42 -9.96 -8.02
N ALA A 93 1.34 -10.30 -7.35
CA ALA A 93 1.39 -11.18 -6.21
C ALA A 93 0.77 -12.54 -6.53
N ALA A 94 1.33 -13.58 -5.93
CA ALA A 94 0.84 -14.95 -6.03
C ALA A 94 1.17 -15.76 -4.78
N SER A 95 0.49 -16.89 -4.61
CA SER A 95 0.89 -17.90 -3.64
C SER A 95 2.20 -18.60 -4.07
N HIS A 96 2.90 -19.26 -3.15
CA HIS A 96 4.09 -20.04 -3.50
C HIS A 96 3.78 -21.13 -4.54
N LEU A 97 2.58 -21.69 -4.52
CA LEU A 97 2.15 -22.71 -5.48
C LEU A 97 1.88 -22.12 -6.88
N GLY A 98 1.41 -20.89 -6.94
CA GLY A 98 1.09 -20.19 -8.18
C GLY A 98 2.27 -19.49 -8.85
N LEU A 99 3.34 -19.20 -8.09
CA LEU A 99 4.45 -18.35 -8.55
C LEU A 99 5.05 -18.78 -9.89
N LEU A 100 5.35 -20.07 -10.06
CA LEU A 100 5.98 -20.57 -11.28
C LEU A 100 5.05 -20.35 -12.49
N ASN A 101 3.77 -20.67 -12.35
CA ASN A 101 2.77 -20.48 -13.38
C ASN A 101 2.66 -18.99 -13.79
N VAL A 102 2.65 -18.11 -12.78
CA VAL A 102 2.56 -16.67 -13.00
C VAL A 102 3.81 -16.15 -13.70
N ALA A 103 5.00 -16.58 -13.27
CA ALA A 103 6.26 -16.16 -13.90
C ALA A 103 6.40 -16.64 -15.34
N LEU A 104 5.90 -17.83 -15.66
CA LEU A 104 5.89 -18.36 -17.03
C LEU A 104 4.87 -17.67 -17.90
N GLY A 105 3.69 -17.36 -17.36
CA GLY A 105 2.59 -16.75 -18.11
C GLY A 105 2.71 -15.23 -18.28
N TRP A 106 3.39 -14.54 -17.38
CA TRP A 106 3.62 -13.09 -17.45
C TRP A 106 5.05 -12.76 -17.03
N PRO A 107 6.05 -12.92 -17.90
CA PRO A 107 7.44 -12.65 -17.59
C PRO A 107 7.69 -11.14 -17.37
N HIS A 108 8.82 -10.85 -16.69
CA HIS A 108 9.32 -9.48 -16.44
C HIS A 108 8.51 -8.63 -15.46
N ALA A 109 7.53 -9.20 -14.76
CA ALA A 109 6.91 -8.53 -13.63
C ALA A 109 7.79 -8.63 -12.37
N ARG A 110 7.59 -7.72 -11.42
CA ARG A 110 8.12 -7.87 -10.07
C ARG A 110 7.16 -8.75 -9.26
N TYR A 111 7.60 -9.94 -8.89
CA TYR A 111 6.76 -10.88 -8.13
C TYR A 111 6.89 -10.65 -6.64
N ARG A 112 5.75 -10.71 -5.95
CA ARG A 112 5.61 -10.78 -4.50
C ARG A 112 4.95 -12.11 -4.17
N VAL A 113 5.37 -12.77 -3.10
CA VAL A 113 4.94 -14.14 -2.82
C VAL A 113 4.55 -14.29 -1.37
N ARG A 114 3.30 -14.68 -1.14
CA ARG A 114 2.79 -15.00 0.18
C ARG A 114 1.69 -16.04 0.08
N SER A 115 1.81 -17.12 0.85
CA SER A 115 0.75 -18.13 0.96
C SER A 115 -0.17 -17.85 2.14
N GLY A 116 -1.33 -18.46 2.10
CA GLY A 116 -2.38 -18.34 3.11
C GLY A 116 -3.57 -17.53 2.59
N PRO A 117 -4.64 -17.46 3.37
CA PRO A 117 -5.81 -16.64 3.03
C PRO A 117 -5.39 -15.20 2.73
N ASP A 118 -5.87 -14.64 1.63
CA ASP A 118 -5.62 -13.27 1.18
C ASP A 118 -4.13 -12.92 1.05
N GLY A 119 -3.24 -13.94 0.93
CA GLY A 119 -1.79 -13.72 0.91
C GLY A 119 -1.34 -12.81 -0.23
N ALA A 120 -1.86 -13.00 -1.43
CA ALA A 120 -1.56 -12.16 -2.58
C ALA A 120 -2.01 -10.70 -2.35
N ASP A 121 -3.23 -10.51 -1.86
CA ASP A 121 -3.78 -9.18 -1.56
C ASP A 121 -2.93 -8.43 -0.53
N LEU A 122 -2.55 -9.12 0.55
CA LEU A 122 -1.72 -8.55 1.60
C LEU A 122 -0.35 -8.09 1.08
N GLU A 123 0.25 -8.82 0.13
CA GLU A 123 1.51 -8.41 -0.50
C GLU A 123 1.35 -7.18 -1.40
N LEU A 124 0.26 -7.08 -2.14
CA LEU A 124 -0.04 -5.90 -2.96
C LEU A 124 -0.38 -4.69 -2.08
N LEU A 125 -1.11 -4.89 -1.00
CA LEU A 125 -1.39 -3.84 -0.02
C LEU A 125 -0.11 -3.36 0.67
N ASP A 126 0.83 -4.27 0.97
CA ASP A 126 2.15 -3.91 1.53
C ASP A 126 2.90 -2.95 0.60
N VAL A 127 2.90 -3.21 -0.70
CA VAL A 127 3.47 -2.28 -1.70
C VAL A 127 2.78 -0.92 -1.66
N LEU A 128 1.45 -0.87 -1.63
CA LEU A 128 0.67 0.37 -1.60
C LEU A 128 0.94 1.22 -0.35
N TRP A 129 1.10 0.57 0.81
CA TRP A 129 1.26 1.27 2.09
C TRP A 129 2.72 1.63 2.42
N HIS A 130 3.69 0.81 2.02
CA HIS A 130 5.06 0.91 2.54
C HIS A 130 6.12 1.30 1.49
N GLU A 131 5.80 1.29 0.19
CA GLU A 131 6.79 1.62 -0.84
C GLU A 131 6.74 3.07 -1.35
N ASP A 132 6.13 3.96 -0.59
CA ASP A 132 6.06 5.39 -0.91
C ASP A 132 5.50 5.69 -2.31
N VAL A 133 4.48 4.91 -2.69
CA VAL A 133 3.90 4.90 -4.05
C VAL A 133 3.50 6.30 -4.52
N ALA A 134 2.81 7.07 -3.68
CA ALA A 134 2.38 8.42 -4.04
C ALA A 134 3.52 9.43 -4.25
N ALA A 135 4.73 9.16 -3.75
CA ALA A 135 5.89 9.99 -4.02
C ALA A 135 6.60 9.63 -5.34
N ARG A 136 6.40 8.41 -5.82
CA ARG A 136 7.12 7.81 -6.96
C ARG A 136 6.30 7.77 -8.24
N PHE A 137 4.99 7.64 -8.13
CA PHE A 137 4.07 7.45 -9.25
C PHE A 137 2.98 8.51 -9.25
N THR A 138 2.57 8.94 -10.42
CA THR A 138 1.42 9.84 -10.61
C THR A 138 0.16 9.09 -11.00
N HIS A 139 0.31 7.83 -11.40
CA HIS A 139 -0.77 6.95 -11.80
C HIS A 139 -0.52 5.55 -11.25
N VAL A 140 -1.56 4.96 -10.70
CA VAL A 140 -1.59 3.57 -10.21
C VAL A 140 -2.77 2.85 -10.86
N VAL A 141 -2.51 1.66 -11.36
CA VAL A 141 -3.54 0.76 -11.87
C VAL A 141 -3.64 -0.44 -10.94
N ILE A 142 -4.82 -0.66 -10.40
CA ILE A 142 -5.12 -1.83 -9.57
C ILE A 142 -5.84 -2.85 -10.44
N GLY A 143 -5.14 -3.92 -10.76
CA GLY A 143 -5.66 -5.07 -11.50
C GLY A 143 -6.30 -6.09 -10.57
N SER A 144 -7.42 -5.75 -9.99
CA SER A 144 -8.26 -6.60 -9.12
C SER A 144 -9.66 -6.01 -9.01
N GLY A 145 -10.62 -6.85 -8.70
CA GLY A 145 -11.98 -6.43 -8.34
C GLY A 145 -12.23 -6.37 -6.83
N ASP A 146 -11.27 -6.79 -6.00
CA ASP A 146 -11.49 -6.95 -4.58
C ASP A 146 -11.63 -5.61 -3.85
N GLY A 147 -12.64 -5.54 -2.99
CA GLY A 147 -12.92 -4.36 -2.15
C GLY A 147 -11.86 -4.05 -1.11
N VAL A 148 -10.96 -4.98 -0.81
CA VAL A 148 -9.86 -4.81 0.15
C VAL A 148 -8.92 -3.68 -0.27
N PHE A 149 -8.78 -3.43 -1.57
CA PHE A 149 -7.95 -2.34 -2.11
C PHE A 149 -8.59 -0.97 -2.00
N GLY A 150 -9.89 -0.88 -1.66
CA GLY A 150 -10.64 0.38 -1.65
C GLY A 150 -10.03 1.47 -0.78
N GLN A 151 -9.60 1.13 0.44
CA GLN A 151 -8.99 2.11 1.35
C GLN A 151 -7.64 2.61 0.86
N ALA A 152 -6.80 1.73 0.33
CA ALA A 152 -5.50 2.11 -0.23
C ALA A 152 -5.68 2.98 -1.47
N ALA A 153 -6.63 2.66 -2.35
CA ALA A 153 -6.99 3.45 -3.51
C ALA A 153 -7.47 4.86 -3.13
N ALA A 154 -8.34 4.98 -2.11
CA ALA A 154 -8.79 6.26 -1.59
C ALA A 154 -7.63 7.12 -1.08
N ASN A 155 -6.74 6.55 -0.27
CA ASN A 155 -5.55 7.23 0.24
C ASN A 155 -4.63 7.75 -0.89
N LEU A 156 -4.43 6.98 -1.94
CA LEU A 156 -3.66 7.40 -3.11
C LEU A 156 -4.33 8.58 -3.82
N SER A 157 -5.64 8.52 -4.03
CA SER A 157 -6.43 9.57 -4.67
C SER A 157 -6.38 10.89 -3.88
N GLU A 158 -6.51 10.83 -2.54
CA GLU A 158 -6.35 11.99 -1.65
C GLU A 158 -4.96 12.63 -1.73
N ARG A 159 -3.95 11.82 -2.03
CA ARG A 159 -2.57 12.28 -2.25
C ARG A 159 -2.28 12.74 -3.68
N GLY A 160 -3.31 12.82 -4.53
CA GLY A 160 -3.23 13.32 -5.90
C GLY A 160 -2.70 12.30 -6.92
N VAL A 161 -2.71 11.02 -6.59
CA VAL A 161 -2.39 9.94 -7.53
C VAL A 161 -3.65 9.54 -8.28
N ARG A 162 -3.57 9.45 -9.61
CA ARG A 162 -4.66 8.91 -10.41
C ARG A 162 -4.77 7.40 -10.16
N VAL A 163 -5.95 6.92 -9.85
CA VAL A 163 -6.20 5.49 -9.65
C VAL A 163 -7.15 4.98 -10.72
N THR A 164 -6.71 3.98 -11.47
CA THR A 164 -7.54 3.20 -12.41
C THR A 164 -7.69 1.78 -11.87
N VAL A 165 -8.87 1.22 -12.01
CA VAL A 165 -9.12 -0.19 -11.67
C VAL A 165 -9.34 -0.98 -12.95
N VAL A 166 -8.64 -2.11 -13.08
CA VAL A 166 -8.84 -3.10 -14.13
C VAL A 166 -9.41 -4.35 -13.50
N SER A 167 -10.60 -4.76 -13.88
CA SER A 167 -11.31 -5.86 -13.23
C SER A 167 -12.16 -6.67 -14.20
N ARG A 168 -12.56 -7.84 -13.81
CA ARG A 168 -13.68 -8.54 -14.44
C ARG A 168 -14.99 -7.90 -13.98
N ARG A 169 -16.03 -7.94 -14.82
CA ARG A 169 -17.34 -7.35 -14.49
C ARG A 169 -17.99 -7.98 -13.27
N ASP A 170 -17.83 -9.29 -13.12
CA ASP A 170 -18.46 -10.10 -12.08
C ASP A 170 -17.72 -10.06 -10.73
N SER A 171 -16.49 -9.54 -10.67
CA SER A 171 -15.68 -9.50 -9.47
C SER A 171 -15.48 -8.11 -8.87
N LEU A 172 -15.95 -7.04 -9.54
CA LEU A 172 -15.70 -5.68 -9.08
C LEU A 172 -16.56 -5.29 -7.88
N ALA A 173 -15.92 -5.07 -6.75
CA ALA A 173 -16.57 -4.55 -5.55
C ALA A 173 -16.97 -3.08 -5.70
N THR A 174 -18.17 -2.74 -5.27
CA THR A 174 -18.71 -1.37 -5.31
C THR A 174 -17.84 -0.38 -4.53
N SER A 175 -17.23 -0.80 -3.42
CA SER A 175 -16.32 0.03 -2.61
C SER A 175 -15.11 0.47 -3.40
N LEU A 176 -14.51 -0.43 -4.19
CA LEU A 176 -13.35 -0.13 -5.02
C LEU A 176 -13.74 0.73 -6.24
N ALA A 177 -14.85 0.42 -6.89
CA ALA A 177 -15.35 1.19 -8.02
C ALA A 177 -15.62 2.67 -7.70
N ARG A 178 -16.07 2.96 -6.47
CA ARG A 178 -16.40 4.35 -6.04
C ARG A 178 -15.18 5.25 -5.88
N VAL A 179 -14.02 4.70 -5.61
CA VAL A 179 -12.78 5.46 -5.36
C VAL A 179 -11.88 5.54 -6.58
N ALA A 180 -12.11 4.68 -7.58
CA ALA A 180 -11.40 4.72 -8.84
C ALA A 180 -11.81 5.93 -9.68
N MET A 181 -10.85 6.57 -10.31
CA MET A 181 -11.12 7.61 -11.32
C MET A 181 -11.65 7.00 -12.60
N ASP A 182 -11.09 5.84 -12.99
CA ASP A 182 -11.50 5.10 -14.17
C ASP A 182 -11.60 3.61 -13.83
N VAL A 183 -12.55 2.93 -14.47
CA VAL A 183 -12.71 1.47 -14.43
C VAL A 183 -12.63 0.89 -15.82
N VAL A 184 -11.75 -0.08 -16.00
CA VAL A 184 -11.58 -0.83 -17.24
C VAL A 184 -11.96 -2.28 -16.99
N TYR A 185 -12.83 -2.84 -17.82
CA TYR A 185 -13.20 -4.24 -17.69
C TYR A 185 -12.38 -5.10 -18.66
N LEU A 186 -11.75 -6.13 -18.11
CA LEU A 186 -11.21 -7.22 -18.91
C LEU A 186 -12.37 -8.13 -19.30
N ASP A 187 -12.94 -7.86 -20.45
CA ASP A 187 -13.98 -8.74 -20.96
C ASP A 187 -13.37 -10.12 -21.22
N THR A 188 -13.91 -11.14 -20.57
CA THR A 188 -13.71 -12.50 -21.02
C THR A 188 -14.30 -12.55 -22.41
N SER A 189 -13.48 -12.78 -23.43
CA SER A 189 -13.99 -13.16 -24.74
C SER A 189 -14.98 -14.29 -24.51
N GLN A 190 -16.26 -14.03 -24.74
CA GLN A 190 -17.14 -15.13 -25.04
C GLN A 190 -16.51 -15.79 -26.27
N ALA A 191 -15.85 -16.92 -26.06
CA ALA A 191 -15.56 -17.83 -27.15
C ALA A 191 -16.92 -17.98 -27.86
N ALA A 192 -16.98 -17.48 -29.09
CA ALA A 192 -18.15 -17.61 -29.92
C ALA A 192 -18.57 -19.07 -29.88
N ALA A 193 -19.70 -19.34 -29.25
CA ALA A 193 -20.42 -20.57 -29.44
C ALA A 193 -20.86 -20.57 -30.89
N ALA A 194 -20.08 -21.21 -31.74
CA ALA A 194 -20.45 -21.61 -33.09
C ALA A 194 -20.86 -23.08 -33.04
#